data_34cb6757ed11f4660c9f599aa38017fb
#
_entry.id   34cb6757ed11f4660c9f599aa38017fb
#
_cell.length_a   1.000
_cell.length_b   1.000
_cell.length_c   1.000
_cell.angle_alpha   90.00
_cell.angle_beta   90.00
_cell.angle_gamma   90.00
#
_symmetry.space_group_name_H-M   'P 1'
#
loop_
_entity.id
_entity.type
_entity.pdbx_description
1 polymer ?
#
loop_
_entity_poly.entity_id
_entity_poly.type
_entity_poly.pdbx_seq_one_letter_code
_entity_poly.pdbx_strand_id
1 'polypeptide(L)'
;DGTDGYAAGQDAEFVVTVNGTTKSMTRGSNRVDIDGMTLNFKETFTEEYDAQKVEAGEKPAQSESVSFERTTDSDKIVDAIKSMITDYNEMMSEIRKQYATLPAQNSNGSIKEYEPLSDDDMAGMSESAIQRYEEKAKQGLLFGDSNLRNLYERMRNAFAPSGADSAVLSKIGITVGYDSTDGASYISLDEKKLREALDSDPDAVADAFTKSKTGGAETDGIMQTMKTQLDRY
;
A
#
# COMPACT_ATOMS: atom_id res chain seq x y z
N ASP A 1 54.90 29.34 25.26
CA ASP A 1 53.87 28.61 26.03
C ASP A 1 52.59 28.71 25.25
N GLY A 2 52.39 27.74 24.36
CA GLY A 2 51.15 27.62 23.59
C GLY A 2 50.12 26.90 24.43
N THR A 3 49.20 27.60 25.03
CA THR A 3 47.92 27.05 25.42
C THR A 3 47.02 27.05 24.18
N ASP A 4 47.09 25.99 23.39
CA ASP A 4 46.08 25.74 22.39
C ASP A 4 44.73 25.71 23.11
N GLY A 5 43.90 26.72 22.83
CA GLY A 5 42.55 26.83 23.36
C GLY A 5 41.64 25.77 22.74
N TYR A 6 41.81 24.53 23.13
CA TYR A 6 40.89 23.46 22.82
C TYR A 6 39.68 23.61 23.74
N ALA A 7 38.59 24.13 23.22
CA ALA A 7 37.31 24.04 23.89
C ALA A 7 36.73 22.64 23.64
N ALA A 8 36.57 21.86 24.70
CA ALA A 8 35.88 20.59 24.62
C ALA A 8 34.45 20.86 24.13
N GLY A 9 34.00 20.13 23.10
CA GLY A 9 32.65 20.20 22.67
C GLY A 9 31.68 19.76 23.77
N GLN A 10 30.56 20.43 23.89
CA GLN A 10 29.50 20.04 24.82
C GLN A 10 28.44 19.21 24.05
N ASP A 11 27.91 18.19 24.72
CA ASP A 11 26.82 17.42 24.17
C ASP A 11 25.56 18.28 24.07
N ALA A 12 24.72 18.00 23.06
CA ALA A 12 23.42 18.62 22.94
C ALA A 12 22.46 18.04 23.99
N GLU A 13 21.95 18.87 24.89
CA GLU A 13 20.95 18.51 25.87
C GLU A 13 19.62 19.16 25.49
N PHE A 14 18.55 18.35 25.43
CA PHE A 14 17.23 18.83 25.05
C PHE A 14 16.13 17.95 25.64
N VAL A 15 14.95 18.50 25.71
CA VAL A 15 13.73 17.80 26.17
C VAL A 15 12.80 17.57 25.01
N VAL A 16 12.26 16.35 24.92
CA VAL A 16 11.26 15.99 23.93
C VAL A 16 9.98 15.58 24.66
N THR A 17 8.87 16.13 24.23
CA THR A 17 7.55 15.69 24.68
C THR A 17 6.85 14.99 23.51
N VAL A 18 6.57 13.70 23.67
CA VAL A 18 5.85 12.89 22.69
C VAL A 18 4.59 12.37 23.36
N ASN A 19 3.43 12.62 22.76
CA ASN A 19 2.13 12.18 23.29
C ASN A 19 1.91 12.51 24.79
N GLY A 20 2.37 13.69 25.21
CA GLY A 20 2.24 14.15 26.59
C GLY A 20 3.28 13.57 27.55
N THR A 21 4.18 12.69 27.10
CA THR A 21 5.29 12.17 27.90
C THR A 21 6.56 12.94 27.60
N THR A 22 7.15 13.55 28.62
CA THR A 22 8.37 14.37 28.51
C THR A 22 9.58 13.53 28.90
N LYS A 23 10.64 13.57 28.08
CA LYS A 23 11.89 12.87 28.31
C LYS A 23 13.07 13.79 28.00
N SER A 24 14.04 13.83 28.91
CA SER A 24 15.33 14.45 28.68
C SER A 24 16.24 13.56 27.84
N MET A 25 17.00 14.15 26.92
CA MET A 25 17.91 13.44 26.03
C MET A 25 19.25 14.21 25.92
N THR A 26 20.34 13.46 25.91
CA THR A 26 21.70 14.00 25.68
C THR A 26 22.28 13.31 24.45
N ARG A 27 22.89 14.06 23.56
CA ARG A 27 23.49 13.56 22.32
C ARG A 27 24.81 14.26 22.01
N GLY A 28 25.80 13.49 21.62
CA GLY A 28 27.13 13.99 21.19
C GLY A 28 27.12 14.67 19.81
N SER A 29 25.98 15.02 19.27
CA SER A 29 25.80 15.68 17.97
C SER A 29 24.59 16.59 17.98
N ASN A 30 24.68 17.72 17.29
CA ASN A 30 23.55 18.62 17.05
C ASN A 30 22.55 18.07 16.01
N ARG A 31 22.88 16.97 15.36
CA ARG A 31 21.98 16.26 14.47
C ARG A 31 21.47 14.98 15.14
N VAL A 32 20.20 14.90 15.36
CA VAL A 32 19.55 13.82 16.11
C VAL A 32 18.36 13.29 15.35
N ASP A 33 18.25 11.96 15.25
CA ASP A 33 17.09 11.30 14.69
C ASP A 33 16.18 10.80 15.82
N ILE A 34 14.90 11.23 15.79
CA ILE A 34 13.88 10.86 16.76
C ILE A 34 12.62 10.47 15.98
N ASP A 35 12.16 9.24 16.13
CA ASP A 35 10.95 8.71 15.49
C ASP A 35 10.84 8.99 13.97
N GLY A 36 11.99 8.86 13.28
CA GLY A 36 12.08 9.10 11.84
C GLY A 36 12.15 10.56 11.43
N MET A 37 12.23 11.50 12.38
CA MET A 37 12.53 12.92 12.11
C MET A 37 14.00 13.20 12.39
N THR A 38 14.67 13.89 11.48
CA THR A 38 16.02 14.42 11.72
C THR A 38 15.92 15.85 12.22
N LEU A 39 16.31 16.08 13.48
CA LEU A 39 16.44 17.41 14.08
C LEU A 39 17.86 17.90 13.91
N ASN A 40 18.03 19.16 13.56
CA ASN A 40 19.33 19.80 13.44
C ASN A 40 19.33 21.08 14.28
N PHE A 41 19.95 21.01 15.46
CA PHE A 41 20.05 22.15 16.37
C PHE A 41 21.10 23.12 15.86
N LYS A 42 20.71 24.35 15.58
CA LYS A 42 21.61 25.40 15.07
C LYS A 42 22.06 26.36 16.14
N GLU A 43 21.25 26.49 17.18
CA GLU A 43 21.46 27.45 18.27
C GLU A 43 21.02 26.82 19.59
N THR A 44 21.50 27.36 20.72
CA THR A 44 21.02 27.02 22.04
C THR A 44 19.77 27.85 22.34
N PHE A 45 18.68 27.20 22.69
CA PHE A 45 17.48 27.86 23.21
C PHE A 45 17.71 28.09 24.70
N THR A 46 17.78 29.35 25.10
CA THR A 46 17.89 29.92 26.40
C THR A 46 17.89 29.07 27.67
N GLU A 47 18.60 29.67 28.55
CA GLU A 47 18.55 29.89 29.98
C GLU A 47 17.98 28.75 30.84
N GLU A 48 18.91 28.14 31.56
CA GLU A 48 18.66 27.23 32.70
C GLU A 48 17.69 26.10 32.49
N TYR A 49 18.05 25.23 31.55
CA TYR A 49 17.48 23.90 31.51
C TYR A 49 18.15 23.05 32.62
N ASP A 50 17.36 22.62 33.60
CA ASP A 50 17.81 21.68 34.64
C ASP A 50 17.15 20.32 34.37
N ALA A 51 17.93 19.37 33.83
CA ALA A 51 17.46 18.03 33.53
C ALA A 51 16.86 17.32 34.77
N GLN A 52 17.39 17.57 35.95
CA GLN A 52 16.93 16.93 37.19
C GLN A 52 15.58 17.45 37.61
N LYS A 53 15.27 18.73 37.38
CA LYS A 53 13.95 19.31 37.68
C LYS A 53 12.85 18.81 36.72
N VAL A 54 13.21 18.57 35.46
CA VAL A 54 12.25 18.03 34.49
C VAL A 54 11.92 16.57 34.78
N GLU A 55 12.88 15.75 35.19
CA GLU A 55 12.65 14.38 35.64
C GLU A 55 11.83 14.34 36.95
N ALA A 56 11.91 15.37 37.78
CA ALA A 56 11.06 15.51 38.96
C ALA A 56 9.61 16.00 38.64
N GLY A 57 9.28 16.22 37.37
CA GLY A 57 7.95 16.67 36.92
C GLY A 57 7.73 18.18 36.99
N GLU A 58 8.75 18.96 37.27
CA GLU A 58 8.69 20.42 37.19
C GLU A 58 8.74 20.86 35.71
N LYS A 59 7.80 21.72 35.31
CA LYS A 59 7.84 22.31 33.97
C LYS A 59 9.02 23.28 33.90
N PRO A 60 9.86 23.21 32.85
CA PRO A 60 10.88 24.23 32.65
C PRO A 60 10.23 25.61 32.58
N ALA A 61 10.87 26.60 33.22
CA ALA A 61 10.45 28.00 33.07
C ALA A 61 10.45 28.32 31.57
N GLN A 62 9.38 28.94 31.07
CA GLN A 62 9.04 29.13 29.66
C GLN A 62 10.29 29.30 28.76
N SER A 63 10.79 28.19 28.29
CA SER A 63 11.73 28.12 27.18
C SER A 63 10.93 28.19 25.88
N GLU A 64 11.49 28.82 24.88
CA GLU A 64 10.92 28.79 23.56
C GLU A 64 10.73 27.33 23.14
N SER A 65 9.50 26.86 23.06
CA SER A 65 9.20 25.52 22.59
C SER A 65 8.98 25.55 21.08
N VAL A 66 9.69 24.69 20.38
CA VAL A 66 9.43 24.45 18.95
C VAL A 66 8.45 23.30 18.85
N SER A 67 7.28 23.56 18.34
CA SER A 67 6.31 22.51 18.05
C SER A 67 6.53 21.97 16.65
N PHE A 68 6.63 20.66 16.52
CA PHE A 68 6.70 19.98 15.23
C PHE A 68 5.38 19.26 15.01
N GLU A 69 4.75 19.51 13.89
CA GLU A 69 3.63 18.71 13.42
C GLU A 69 4.17 17.74 12.39
N ARG A 70 3.96 16.45 12.61
CA ARG A 70 4.30 15.42 11.63
C ARG A 70 3.17 15.35 10.62
N THR A 71 3.37 15.90 9.44
CA THR A 71 2.48 15.67 8.31
C THR A 71 2.93 14.41 7.58
N THR A 72 2.04 13.44 7.49
CA THR A 72 2.25 12.28 6.61
C THR A 72 2.14 12.77 5.16
N ASP A 73 3.06 12.36 4.29
CA ASP A 73 2.95 12.63 2.85
C ASP A 73 1.81 11.79 2.28
N SER A 74 0.58 12.25 2.52
CA SER A 74 -0.65 11.56 2.11
C SER A 74 -0.73 11.39 0.61
N ASP A 75 -0.13 12.28 -0.19
CA ASP A 75 -0.19 12.21 -1.65
C ASP A 75 0.48 10.94 -2.18
N LYS A 76 1.70 10.64 -1.71
CA LYS A 76 2.40 9.42 -2.12
C LYS A 76 1.68 8.15 -1.70
N ILE A 77 1.06 8.14 -0.52
CA ILE A 77 0.30 6.99 -0.04
C ILE A 77 -0.96 6.81 -0.87
N VAL A 78 -1.69 7.89 -1.14
CA VAL A 78 -2.89 7.86 -2.00
C VAL A 78 -2.54 7.35 -3.39
N ASP A 79 -1.48 7.87 -4.01
CA ASP A 79 -1.05 7.45 -5.35
C ASP A 79 -0.63 5.98 -5.38
N ALA A 80 0.07 5.50 -4.37
CA ALA A 80 0.46 4.09 -4.26
C ALA A 80 -0.78 3.18 -4.11
N ILE A 81 -1.75 3.55 -3.30
CA ILE A 81 -3.00 2.80 -3.13
C ILE A 81 -3.82 2.82 -4.42
N LYS A 82 -3.90 3.96 -5.12
CA LYS A 82 -4.57 4.06 -6.43
C LYS A 82 -3.94 3.15 -7.47
N SER A 83 -2.61 3.17 -7.57
CA SER A 83 -1.89 2.27 -8.49
C SER A 83 -2.17 0.81 -8.17
N MET A 84 -2.06 0.42 -6.91
CA MET A 84 -2.38 -0.95 -6.47
C MET A 84 -3.82 -1.37 -6.84
N ILE A 85 -4.80 -0.48 -6.64
CA ILE A 85 -6.21 -0.74 -6.98
C ILE A 85 -6.38 -0.88 -8.49
N THR A 86 -5.71 -0.05 -9.28
CA THR A 86 -5.73 -0.15 -10.75
C THR A 86 -5.18 -1.49 -11.20
N ASP A 87 -3.98 -1.85 -10.74
CA ASP A 87 -3.32 -3.12 -11.07
C ASP A 87 -4.18 -4.33 -10.66
N TYR A 88 -4.80 -4.27 -9.48
CA TYR A 88 -5.72 -5.30 -9.01
C TYR A 88 -6.94 -5.44 -9.93
N ASN A 89 -7.58 -4.34 -10.30
CA ASN A 89 -8.75 -4.36 -11.17
C ASN A 89 -8.42 -4.92 -12.56
N GLU A 90 -7.29 -4.52 -13.13
CA GLU A 90 -6.79 -5.06 -14.41
C GLU A 90 -6.52 -6.56 -14.33
N MET A 91 -5.84 -7.00 -13.28
CA MET A 91 -5.58 -8.41 -13.03
C MET A 91 -6.89 -9.21 -12.89
N MET A 92 -7.85 -8.72 -12.13
CA MET A 92 -9.13 -9.40 -11.90
C MET A 92 -9.96 -9.50 -13.19
N SER A 93 -9.96 -8.44 -13.98
CA SER A 93 -10.63 -8.45 -15.30
C SER A 93 -9.96 -9.45 -16.24
N GLU A 94 -8.63 -9.47 -16.31
CA GLU A 94 -7.89 -10.38 -17.18
C GLU A 94 -8.08 -11.85 -16.76
N ILE A 95 -7.95 -12.18 -15.46
CA ILE A 95 -8.18 -13.55 -14.98
C ILE A 95 -9.60 -14.01 -15.37
N ARG A 96 -10.59 -13.15 -15.13
CA ARG A 96 -11.97 -13.47 -15.47
C ARG A 96 -12.17 -13.69 -16.97
N LYS A 97 -11.62 -12.80 -17.79
CA LYS A 97 -11.65 -12.90 -19.25
C LYS A 97 -11.09 -14.24 -19.72
N GLN A 98 -9.99 -14.70 -19.14
CA GLN A 98 -9.36 -15.95 -19.55
C GLN A 98 -10.27 -17.17 -19.31
N TYR A 99 -10.90 -17.31 -18.16
CA TYR A 99 -11.72 -18.49 -17.88
C TYR A 99 -13.19 -18.35 -18.28
N ALA A 100 -13.70 -17.15 -18.51
CA ALA A 100 -15.10 -16.90 -18.85
C ALA A 100 -15.36 -16.71 -20.35
N THR A 101 -14.32 -16.42 -21.15
CA THR A 101 -14.48 -16.24 -22.59
C THR A 101 -14.72 -17.57 -23.28
N LEU A 102 -15.83 -17.68 -23.99
CA LEU A 102 -16.17 -18.85 -24.77
C LEU A 102 -15.19 -19.06 -25.95
N PRO A 103 -14.83 -20.30 -26.28
CA PRO A 103 -14.11 -20.60 -27.51
C PRO A 103 -14.84 -20.05 -28.74
N ALA A 104 -14.10 -19.76 -29.78
CA ALA A 104 -14.69 -19.38 -31.05
C ALA A 104 -15.62 -20.52 -31.57
N GLN A 105 -16.73 -20.12 -32.12
CA GLN A 105 -17.75 -21.08 -32.58
C GLN A 105 -18.03 -20.95 -34.08
N ASN A 106 -18.37 -22.08 -34.68
CA ASN A 106 -18.94 -22.16 -36.03
C ASN A 106 -20.39 -21.68 -36.04
N SER A 107 -20.95 -21.45 -37.22
CA SER A 107 -22.35 -21.01 -37.37
C SER A 107 -23.40 -22.01 -36.80
N ASN A 108 -23.01 -23.25 -36.60
CA ASN A 108 -23.84 -24.30 -35.99
C ASN A 108 -23.69 -24.42 -34.46
N GLY A 109 -22.88 -23.53 -33.85
CA GLY A 109 -22.62 -23.53 -32.41
C GLY A 109 -21.51 -24.49 -31.94
N SER A 110 -20.93 -25.30 -32.85
CA SER A 110 -19.79 -26.13 -32.48
C SER A 110 -18.51 -25.29 -32.27
N ILE A 111 -17.60 -25.73 -31.42
CA ILE A 111 -16.29 -25.08 -31.24
C ILE A 111 -15.56 -25.11 -32.60
N LYS A 112 -15.04 -23.94 -32.97
CA LYS A 112 -14.19 -23.79 -34.14
C LYS A 112 -12.78 -24.18 -33.78
N GLU A 113 -12.28 -25.24 -34.43
CA GLU A 113 -10.91 -25.65 -34.33
C GLU A 113 -10.02 -24.74 -35.23
N TYR A 114 -8.88 -24.33 -34.70
CA TYR A 114 -7.87 -23.54 -35.39
C TYR A 114 -6.61 -24.35 -35.46
N GLU A 115 -6.15 -24.64 -36.67
CA GLU A 115 -4.84 -25.26 -36.90
C GLU A 115 -3.75 -24.17 -36.82
N PRO A 116 -2.55 -24.50 -36.33
CA PRO A 116 -1.41 -23.59 -36.39
C PRO A 116 -1.14 -23.17 -37.85
N LEU A 117 -0.92 -21.86 -38.06
CA LEU A 117 -0.51 -21.37 -39.37
C LEU A 117 0.89 -21.89 -39.72
N SER A 118 1.06 -22.45 -40.93
CA SER A 118 2.34 -22.76 -41.51
C SER A 118 3.03 -21.50 -42.07
N ASP A 119 4.31 -21.59 -42.36
CA ASP A 119 5.05 -20.50 -43.00
C ASP A 119 4.45 -20.12 -44.36
N ASP A 120 3.93 -21.11 -45.10
CA ASP A 120 3.26 -20.91 -46.38
C ASP A 120 1.93 -20.20 -46.23
N ASP A 121 1.15 -20.51 -45.19
CA ASP A 121 -0.08 -19.79 -44.88
C ASP A 121 0.18 -18.32 -44.50
N MET A 122 1.22 -18.10 -43.69
CA MET A 122 1.62 -16.76 -43.25
C MET A 122 2.16 -15.92 -44.41
N ALA A 123 2.87 -16.53 -45.40
CA ALA A 123 3.43 -15.83 -46.54
C ALA A 123 2.35 -15.09 -47.39
N GLY A 124 1.11 -15.58 -47.37
CA GLY A 124 -0.02 -14.99 -48.10
C GLY A 124 -0.88 -14.02 -47.28
N MET A 125 -0.53 -13.81 -45.99
CA MET A 125 -1.34 -13.02 -45.05
C MET A 125 -0.63 -11.72 -44.66
N SER A 126 -1.40 -10.68 -44.36
CA SER A 126 -0.85 -9.51 -43.71
C SER A 126 -0.58 -9.79 -42.23
N GLU A 127 0.38 -9.10 -41.62
CA GLU A 127 0.71 -9.23 -40.20
C GLU A 127 -0.53 -9.07 -39.30
N SER A 128 -1.40 -8.10 -39.61
CA SER A 128 -2.66 -7.91 -38.88
C SER A 128 -3.66 -9.04 -39.06
N ALA A 129 -3.61 -9.78 -40.17
CA ALA A 129 -4.45 -10.95 -40.39
C ALA A 129 -3.94 -12.16 -39.61
N ILE A 130 -2.61 -12.35 -39.57
CA ILE A 130 -1.96 -13.37 -38.76
C ILE A 130 -2.29 -13.13 -37.27
N GLN A 131 -2.10 -11.92 -36.78
CA GLN A 131 -2.41 -11.55 -35.39
C GLN A 131 -3.87 -11.86 -35.03
N ARG A 132 -4.83 -11.44 -35.87
CA ARG A 132 -6.26 -11.72 -35.64
C ARG A 132 -6.57 -13.22 -35.67
N TYR A 133 -5.89 -13.98 -36.53
CA TYR A 133 -6.07 -15.43 -36.55
C TYR A 133 -5.58 -16.06 -35.25
N GLU A 134 -4.39 -15.69 -34.79
CA GLU A 134 -3.83 -16.18 -33.53
C GLU A 134 -4.67 -15.80 -32.31
N GLU A 135 -5.17 -14.56 -32.27
CA GLU A 135 -6.09 -14.11 -31.20
C GLU A 135 -7.36 -14.98 -31.17
N LYS A 136 -7.92 -15.30 -32.35
CA LYS A 136 -9.08 -16.17 -32.45
C LYS A 136 -8.75 -17.62 -32.09
N ALA A 137 -7.58 -18.11 -32.45
CA ALA A 137 -7.11 -19.45 -32.08
C ALA A 137 -6.89 -19.59 -30.56
N LYS A 138 -6.43 -18.52 -29.91
CA LYS A 138 -6.24 -18.46 -28.44
C LYS A 138 -7.54 -18.22 -27.68
N GLN A 139 -8.61 -17.75 -28.34
CA GLN A 139 -9.87 -17.39 -27.70
C GLN A 139 -10.51 -18.62 -27.02
N GLY A 140 -10.71 -18.50 -25.70
CA GLY A 140 -11.38 -19.53 -24.91
C GLY A 140 -10.58 -20.79 -24.61
N LEU A 141 -9.27 -20.80 -24.85
CA LEU A 141 -8.41 -21.95 -24.49
C LEU A 141 -8.49 -22.31 -23.00
N LEU A 142 -8.70 -21.32 -22.14
CA LEU A 142 -8.83 -21.49 -20.69
C LEU A 142 -10.29 -21.40 -20.23
N PHE A 143 -11.26 -21.50 -21.16
CA PHE A 143 -12.66 -21.47 -20.81
C PHE A 143 -13.03 -22.58 -19.81
N GLY A 144 -13.62 -22.16 -18.68
CA GLY A 144 -14.01 -23.08 -17.63
C GLY A 144 -12.87 -23.58 -16.74
N ASP A 145 -11.63 -23.06 -16.92
CA ASP A 145 -10.50 -23.46 -16.07
C ASP A 145 -10.81 -23.22 -14.59
N SER A 146 -10.80 -24.30 -13.81
CA SER A 146 -11.15 -24.29 -12.40
C SER A 146 -10.08 -23.64 -11.53
N ASN A 147 -8.80 -23.70 -11.93
CA ASN A 147 -7.72 -23.10 -11.18
C ASN A 147 -7.80 -21.58 -11.28
N LEU A 148 -7.97 -21.04 -12.49
CA LEU A 148 -8.16 -19.61 -12.67
C LEU A 148 -9.40 -19.08 -11.96
N ARG A 149 -10.51 -19.84 -11.99
CA ARG A 149 -11.71 -19.49 -11.23
C ARG A 149 -11.44 -19.47 -9.73
N ASN A 150 -10.74 -20.45 -9.19
CA ASN A 150 -10.40 -20.52 -7.78
C ASN A 150 -9.45 -19.37 -7.39
N LEU A 151 -8.47 -19.04 -8.24
CA LEU A 151 -7.60 -17.89 -8.01
C LEU A 151 -8.41 -16.60 -7.96
N TYR A 152 -9.29 -16.39 -8.94
CA TYR A 152 -10.18 -15.23 -8.98
C TYR A 152 -11.00 -15.08 -7.68
N GLU A 153 -11.66 -16.14 -7.22
CA GLU A 153 -12.48 -16.11 -6.01
C GLU A 153 -11.63 -15.84 -4.75
N ARG A 154 -10.43 -16.39 -4.67
CA ARG A 154 -9.51 -16.15 -3.55
C ARG A 154 -9.04 -14.70 -3.51
N MET A 155 -8.67 -14.15 -4.66
CA MET A 155 -8.24 -12.75 -4.76
C MET A 155 -9.39 -11.79 -4.45
N ARG A 156 -10.58 -12.07 -4.95
CA ARG A 156 -11.79 -11.30 -4.62
C ARG A 156 -12.05 -11.27 -3.11
N ASN A 157 -11.90 -12.40 -2.43
CA ASN A 157 -12.15 -12.50 -1.01
C ASN A 157 -11.14 -11.72 -0.14
N ALA A 158 -9.98 -11.35 -0.67
CA ALA A 158 -9.03 -10.51 0.05
C ALA A 158 -9.58 -9.10 0.31
N PHE A 159 -10.43 -8.59 -0.58
CA PHE A 159 -11.09 -7.29 -0.44
C PHE A 159 -12.57 -7.39 0.00
N ALA A 160 -13.07 -8.59 0.22
CA ALA A 160 -14.40 -8.83 0.75
C ALA A 160 -14.33 -9.51 2.12
N PRO A 161 -13.60 -8.94 3.11
CA PRO A 161 -13.55 -9.49 4.44
C PRO A 161 -14.94 -9.40 5.08
N SER A 162 -15.24 -10.33 5.96
CA SER A 162 -16.47 -10.33 6.74
C SER A 162 -16.29 -9.58 8.07
N GLY A 163 -17.35 -8.93 8.55
CA GLY A 163 -17.38 -8.34 9.88
C GLY A 163 -16.65 -7.00 10.00
N ALA A 164 -15.85 -6.82 11.05
CA ALA A 164 -15.21 -5.55 11.39
C ALA A 164 -14.27 -5.00 10.32
N ASP A 165 -13.58 -5.88 9.59
CA ASP A 165 -12.63 -5.47 8.55
C ASP A 165 -13.33 -4.83 7.34
N SER A 166 -14.55 -5.26 7.00
CA SER A 166 -15.37 -4.59 5.97
C SER A 166 -15.71 -3.15 6.34
N ALA A 167 -16.00 -2.90 7.62
CA ALA A 167 -16.26 -1.54 8.10
C ALA A 167 -15.02 -0.65 8.02
N VAL A 168 -13.83 -1.20 8.26
CA VAL A 168 -12.55 -0.47 8.14
C VAL A 168 -12.32 -0.08 6.69
N LEU A 169 -12.49 -0.99 5.72
CA LEU A 169 -12.32 -0.67 4.30
C LEU A 169 -13.26 0.44 3.84
N SER A 170 -14.52 0.38 4.26
CA SER A 170 -15.50 1.42 3.92
C SER A 170 -15.13 2.79 4.51
N LYS A 171 -14.55 2.81 5.72
CA LYS A 171 -14.08 4.06 6.35
C LYS A 171 -12.91 4.70 5.60
N ILE A 172 -11.99 3.90 5.09
CA ILE A 172 -10.87 4.38 4.27
C ILE A 172 -11.23 4.61 2.80
N GLY A 173 -12.53 4.50 2.45
CA GLY A 173 -13.03 4.81 1.12
C GLY A 173 -12.93 3.67 0.11
N ILE A 174 -12.60 2.45 0.53
CA ILE A 174 -12.54 1.29 -0.36
C ILE A 174 -13.88 0.58 -0.39
N THR A 175 -14.42 0.36 -1.60
CA THR A 175 -15.64 -0.40 -1.81
C THR A 175 -15.46 -1.40 -2.94
N VAL A 176 -16.16 -2.54 -2.83
CA VAL A 176 -16.13 -3.61 -3.83
C VAL A 176 -17.41 -3.54 -4.65
N GLY A 177 -17.27 -3.58 -5.96
CA GLY A 177 -18.37 -3.62 -6.93
C GLY A 177 -18.19 -4.73 -7.95
N TYR A 178 -19.11 -4.80 -8.89
CA TYR A 178 -19.09 -5.73 -10.03
C TYR A 178 -19.33 -4.94 -11.30
N ASP A 179 -18.48 -5.18 -12.30
CA ASP A 179 -18.71 -4.64 -13.64
C ASP A 179 -19.92 -5.33 -14.26
N SER A 180 -20.88 -4.54 -14.73
CA SER A 180 -22.11 -5.06 -15.35
C SER A 180 -21.86 -5.67 -16.74
N THR A 181 -20.74 -5.38 -17.36
CA THR A 181 -20.39 -5.82 -18.72
C THR A 181 -19.85 -7.23 -18.74
N ASP A 182 -18.88 -7.50 -17.88
CA ASP A 182 -18.19 -8.79 -17.81
C ASP A 182 -18.42 -9.54 -16.49
N GLY A 183 -19.04 -8.88 -15.50
CA GLY A 183 -19.27 -9.41 -14.16
C GLY A 183 -17.97 -9.56 -13.34
N ALA A 184 -16.88 -8.90 -13.74
CA ALA A 184 -15.66 -8.86 -12.95
C ALA A 184 -15.88 -8.10 -11.65
N SER A 185 -15.27 -8.57 -10.57
CA SER A 185 -15.21 -7.82 -9.33
C SER A 185 -14.18 -6.70 -9.51
N TYR A 186 -14.53 -5.51 -9.10
CA TYR A 186 -13.61 -4.37 -9.09
C TYR A 186 -13.64 -3.67 -7.75
N ILE A 187 -12.60 -2.90 -7.48
CA ILE A 187 -12.47 -2.05 -6.31
C ILE A 187 -12.54 -0.60 -6.77
N SER A 188 -13.31 0.20 -6.05
CA SER A 188 -13.31 1.65 -6.19
C SER A 188 -12.74 2.31 -4.94
N LEU A 189 -12.12 3.47 -5.12
CA LEU A 189 -11.53 4.28 -4.07
C LEU A 189 -12.19 5.66 -4.05
N ASP A 190 -12.66 6.05 -2.89
CA ASP A 190 -13.00 7.43 -2.56
C ASP A 190 -11.74 8.11 -1.98
N GLU A 191 -11.02 8.84 -2.83
CA GLU A 191 -9.77 9.50 -2.43
C GLU A 191 -9.96 10.49 -1.28
N LYS A 192 -11.10 11.15 -1.22
CA LYS A 192 -11.39 12.11 -0.15
C LYS A 192 -11.46 11.39 1.19
N LYS A 193 -12.19 10.28 1.27
CA LYS A 193 -12.26 9.47 2.49
C LYS A 193 -10.91 8.88 2.88
N LEU A 194 -10.11 8.45 1.91
CA LEU A 194 -8.76 7.95 2.19
C LEU A 194 -7.88 9.05 2.79
N ARG A 195 -7.92 10.28 2.25
CA ARG A 195 -7.18 11.41 2.80
C ARG A 195 -7.64 11.75 4.21
N GLU A 196 -8.95 11.86 4.43
CA GLU A 196 -9.52 12.11 5.76
C GLU A 196 -9.11 11.02 6.77
N ALA A 197 -9.04 9.76 6.34
CA ALA A 197 -8.57 8.66 7.18
C ALA A 197 -7.07 8.75 7.48
N LEU A 198 -6.25 9.09 6.50
CA LEU A 198 -4.80 9.29 6.67
C LEU A 198 -4.48 10.46 7.60
N ASP A 199 -5.27 11.53 7.54
CA ASP A 199 -5.09 12.71 8.41
C ASP A 199 -5.53 12.42 9.86
N SER A 200 -6.54 11.58 10.05
CA SER A 200 -7.09 11.27 11.37
C SER A 200 -6.38 10.11 12.07
N ASP A 201 -6.04 9.04 11.35
CA ASP A 201 -5.43 7.83 11.89
C ASP A 201 -4.64 7.09 10.79
N PRO A 202 -3.42 7.54 10.47
CA PRO A 202 -2.58 6.91 9.45
C PRO A 202 -2.20 5.48 9.79
N ASP A 203 -2.10 5.14 11.08
CA ASP A 203 -1.75 3.79 11.53
C ASP A 203 -2.90 2.80 11.26
N ALA A 204 -4.14 3.20 11.46
CA ALA A 204 -5.30 2.37 11.10
C ALA A 204 -5.38 2.13 9.58
N VAL A 205 -5.01 3.12 8.76
CA VAL A 205 -4.91 2.93 7.30
C VAL A 205 -3.80 1.94 6.97
N ALA A 206 -2.61 2.10 7.55
CA ALA A 206 -1.49 1.18 7.35
C ALA A 206 -1.87 -0.25 7.76
N ASP A 207 -2.51 -0.43 8.90
CA ASP A 207 -2.96 -1.71 9.42
C ASP A 207 -3.98 -2.40 8.48
N ALA A 208 -4.89 -1.64 7.87
CA ALA A 208 -5.85 -2.20 6.93
C ALA A 208 -5.18 -2.93 5.76
N PHE A 209 -3.98 -2.52 5.37
CA PHE A 209 -3.22 -3.14 4.29
C PHE A 209 -2.17 -4.14 4.79
N THR A 210 -1.47 -3.84 5.89
CA THR A 210 -0.18 -4.49 6.23
C THR A 210 -0.20 -5.33 7.49
N LYS A 211 -1.22 -5.21 8.37
CA LYS A 211 -1.27 -6.01 9.60
C LYS A 211 -1.18 -7.51 9.32
N SER A 212 -0.60 -8.25 10.24
CA SER A 212 -0.39 -9.69 10.09
C SER A 212 -0.70 -10.43 11.38
N LYS A 213 -1.40 -11.57 11.24
CA LYS A 213 -1.62 -12.53 12.35
C LYS A 213 -0.31 -13.03 12.96
N THR A 214 0.72 -13.21 12.13
CA THR A 214 2.06 -13.56 12.60
C THR A 214 2.68 -12.47 13.46
N GLY A 215 2.28 -11.21 13.27
CA GLY A 215 2.65 -10.05 14.07
C GLY A 215 1.77 -9.81 15.30
N GLY A 216 0.79 -10.72 15.57
CA GLY A 216 -0.08 -10.63 16.74
C GLY A 216 -1.45 -9.97 16.50
N ALA A 217 -1.79 -9.59 15.27
CA ALA A 217 -3.12 -9.11 14.95
C ALA A 217 -4.16 -10.24 14.89
N GLU A 218 -5.44 -9.93 15.14
CA GLU A 218 -6.53 -10.93 15.03
C GLU A 218 -6.81 -11.34 13.59
N THR A 219 -6.60 -10.42 12.63
CA THR A 219 -6.83 -10.63 11.20
C THR A 219 -5.63 -10.13 10.40
N ASP A 220 -5.45 -10.67 9.19
CA ASP A 220 -4.47 -10.16 8.24
C ASP A 220 -5.03 -8.95 7.49
N GLY A 221 -4.19 -7.99 7.17
CA GLY A 221 -4.49 -6.92 6.24
C GLY A 221 -4.58 -7.42 4.79
N ILE A 222 -5.04 -6.56 3.89
CA ILE A 222 -5.30 -6.89 2.47
C ILE A 222 -4.07 -7.50 1.81
N MET A 223 -2.91 -6.84 1.91
CA MET A 223 -1.67 -7.28 1.25
C MET A 223 -1.22 -8.66 1.76
N GLN A 224 -1.29 -8.87 3.07
CA GLN A 224 -0.92 -10.16 3.66
C GLN A 224 -1.92 -11.26 3.28
N THR A 225 -3.21 -10.93 3.19
CA THR A 225 -4.24 -11.86 2.72
C THR A 225 -4.00 -12.25 1.26
N MET A 226 -3.76 -11.28 0.37
CA MET A 226 -3.44 -11.53 -1.04
C MET A 226 -2.19 -12.41 -1.19
N LYS A 227 -1.11 -12.07 -0.48
CA LYS A 227 0.12 -12.86 -0.47
C LYS A 227 -0.15 -14.30 -0.06
N THR A 228 -0.88 -14.50 1.03
CA THR A 228 -1.21 -15.85 1.53
C THR A 228 -2.04 -16.65 0.52
N GLN A 229 -2.94 -16.00 -0.24
CA GLN A 229 -3.72 -16.68 -1.26
C GLN A 229 -2.86 -17.06 -2.49
N LEU A 230 -1.92 -16.20 -2.87
CA LEU A 230 -0.96 -16.48 -3.97
C LEU A 230 0.04 -17.58 -3.60
N ASP A 231 0.57 -17.57 -2.37
CA ASP A 231 1.52 -18.59 -1.90
C ASP A 231 0.92 -20.02 -1.84
N ARG A 232 -0.40 -20.13 -1.85
CA ARG A 232 -1.13 -21.41 -1.85
C ARG A 232 -1.45 -21.93 -3.25
N TYR A 233 -1.16 -21.13 -4.28
CA TYR A 233 -1.44 -21.43 -5.67
C TYR A 233 -0.22 -22.02 -6.38
#